data_14683cbc5cf4e76c0054d04e751c89de
#
_entry.id   14683cbc5cf4e76c0054d04e751c89de
#
_cell.length_a   1.000
_cell.length_b   1.000
_cell.length_c   1.000
_cell.angle_alpha   90.00
_cell.angle_beta   90.00
_cell.angle_gamma   90.00
#
_symmetry.space_group_name_H-M   'P 1'
#
loop_
_entity.id
_entity.type
_entity.pdbx_description
1 polymer ?
#
loop_
_entity_poly.entity_id
_entity_poly.type
_entity_poly.pdbx_seq_one_letter_code
_entity_poly.pdbx_strand_id
1 'polypeptide(L)' 'MRTSIVVDNKKYMWDGIEYRDVSEADAAAEQYAADRFEIHRVVENGTVSLFTRRVVTEIKLEGAPS' A
#
# COMPACT_ATOMS: atom_id res chain seq x y z
N MET A 1 -1.88 -10.99 14.86
CA MET A 1 -1.20 -10.07 13.96
C MET A 1 -2.13 -9.50 12.92
N ARG A 2 -2.00 -8.22 12.64
CA ARG A 2 -2.92 -7.58 11.74
C ARG A 2 -2.47 -7.77 10.32
N THR A 3 -3.28 -8.27 9.45
CA THR A 3 -2.92 -8.48 8.07
C THR A 3 -3.62 -7.50 7.13
N SER A 4 -4.53 -6.71 7.66
CA SER A 4 -5.19 -5.70 6.85
C SER A 4 -5.66 -4.58 7.76
N ILE A 5 -5.86 -3.42 7.19
CA ILE A 5 -6.41 -2.27 7.89
C ILE A 5 -7.39 -1.57 6.97
N VAL A 6 -8.28 -0.79 7.54
CA VAL A 6 -9.22 -0.01 6.76
C VAL A 6 -8.97 1.46 7.09
N VAL A 7 -8.71 2.26 6.07
CA VAL A 7 -8.46 3.67 6.21
C VAL A 7 -9.37 4.38 5.23
N ASP A 8 -10.21 5.29 5.69
CA ASP A 8 -11.12 6.05 4.84
C ASP A 8 -11.95 5.14 3.96
N ASN A 9 -12.46 4.06 4.54
CA ASN A 9 -13.29 3.09 3.85
C ASN A 9 -12.54 2.31 2.78
N LYS A 10 -11.23 2.31 2.81
CA LYS A 10 -10.42 1.58 1.86
C LYS A 10 -9.62 0.54 2.59
N LYS A 11 -9.63 -0.68 2.11
CA LYS A 11 -8.91 -1.76 2.75
C LYS A 11 -7.51 -1.88 2.21
N TYR A 12 -6.54 -1.87 3.09
CA TYR A 12 -5.15 -2.03 2.72
C TYR A 12 -4.69 -3.37 3.27
N MET A 13 -3.87 -4.06 2.52
CA MET A 13 -3.37 -5.37 2.92
C MET A 13 -1.89 -5.28 3.23
N TRP A 14 -1.47 -6.01 4.26
CA TRP A 14 -0.07 -6.06 4.65
C TRP A 14 0.72 -6.82 3.58
N ASP A 15 1.90 -6.34 3.26
CA ASP A 15 2.72 -6.98 2.23
C ASP A 15 3.46 -8.21 2.76
N GLY A 16 3.31 -8.51 4.04
CA GLY A 16 3.93 -9.69 4.63
C GLY A 16 5.37 -9.52 5.06
N ILE A 17 5.88 -8.32 4.98
CA ILE A 17 7.28 -8.07 5.32
C ILE A 17 7.36 -7.14 6.50
N GLU A 18 8.24 -7.44 7.46
CA GLU A 18 8.48 -6.56 8.55
C GLU A 18 9.79 -5.85 8.28
N TYR A 19 9.75 -4.55 8.15
CA TYR A 19 10.94 -3.78 7.86
C TYR A 19 11.55 -3.30 9.16
N ARG A 20 12.86 -3.37 9.26
CA ARG A 20 13.52 -3.04 10.49
C ARG A 20 13.70 -1.58 10.69
N ASP A 21 13.74 -0.81 9.65
CA ASP A 21 13.86 0.62 9.80
C ASP A 21 13.11 1.33 8.69
N VAL A 22 12.98 2.64 8.86
CA VAL A 22 12.21 3.46 7.96
C VAL A 22 12.84 3.51 6.58
N SER A 23 14.16 3.46 6.50
CA SER A 23 14.83 3.51 5.21
C SER A 23 14.47 2.35 4.33
N GLU A 24 14.43 1.15 4.92
CA GLU A 24 14.05 -0.03 4.15
C GLU A 24 12.60 0.05 3.74
N ALA A 25 11.75 0.50 4.65
CA ALA A 25 10.34 0.63 4.35
C ALA A 25 10.10 1.67 3.26
N ASP A 26 10.84 2.77 3.29
CA ASP A 26 10.69 3.81 2.29
C ASP A 26 11.11 3.32 0.92
N ALA A 27 12.17 2.54 0.84
CA ALA A 27 12.61 1.99 -0.45
C ALA A 27 11.53 1.08 -1.03
N ALA A 28 10.94 0.25 -0.19
CA ALA A 28 9.86 -0.63 -0.64
C ALA A 28 8.63 0.17 -1.02
N ALA A 29 8.33 1.21 -0.24
CA ALA A 29 7.18 2.05 -0.53
C ALA A 29 7.31 2.75 -1.88
N GLU A 30 8.51 3.15 -2.24
CA GLU A 30 8.72 3.79 -3.54
C GLU A 30 8.43 2.82 -4.67
N GLN A 31 8.81 1.56 -4.50
CA GLN A 31 8.53 0.56 -5.52
C GLN A 31 7.03 0.33 -5.65
N TYR A 32 6.34 0.26 -4.53
CA TYR A 32 4.89 0.08 -4.58
C TYR A 32 4.22 1.30 -5.22
N ALA A 33 4.69 2.50 -4.90
CA ALA A 33 4.11 3.71 -5.47
C ALA A 33 4.30 3.74 -6.99
N ALA A 34 5.46 3.26 -7.44
CA ALA A 34 5.73 3.21 -8.87
C ALA A 34 4.77 2.25 -9.57
N ASP A 35 4.27 1.25 -8.83
CA ASP A 35 3.34 0.29 -9.39
C ASP A 35 1.90 0.68 -9.10
N ARG A 36 1.68 1.93 -8.73
CA ARG A 36 0.34 2.46 -8.49
C ARG A 36 -0.37 1.85 -7.31
N PHE A 37 0.36 1.63 -6.24
CA PHE A 37 -0.24 1.22 -5.00
C PHE A 37 -0.31 2.41 -4.07
N GLU A 38 -1.34 2.47 -3.25
CA GLU A 38 -1.39 3.41 -2.16
C GLU A 38 -0.83 2.69 -0.96
N ILE A 39 -0.09 3.38 -0.12
CA ILE A 39 0.63 2.76 0.97
C ILE A 39 0.28 3.42 2.28
N HIS A 40 0.09 2.61 3.30
CA HIS A 40 -0.12 3.12 4.65
C HIS A 40 0.96 2.48 5.52
N ARG A 41 1.78 3.32 6.17
CA ARG A 41 2.88 2.83 6.97
C ARG A 41 2.48 2.78 8.42
N VAL A 42 2.75 1.70 9.09
CA VAL A 42 2.47 1.54 10.49
C VAL A 42 3.75 1.19 11.21
N VAL A 43 4.11 1.95 12.24
CA VAL A 43 5.32 1.71 13.00
C VAL A 43 4.93 1.20 14.36
N GLU A 44 5.38 0.02 14.72
CA GLU A 44 5.10 -0.56 16.00
C GLU A 44 6.33 -1.28 16.53
N ASN A 45 6.69 -1.03 17.77
CA ASN A 45 7.79 -1.76 18.41
C ASN A 45 9.09 -1.74 17.60
N GLY A 46 9.37 -0.63 16.99
CA GLY A 46 10.60 -0.50 16.21
C GLY A 46 10.56 -1.18 14.85
N THR A 47 9.41 -1.68 14.46
CA THR A 47 9.27 -2.36 13.19
C THR A 47 8.28 -1.59 12.35
N VAL A 48 8.52 -1.51 11.06
CA VAL A 48 7.65 -0.81 10.15
C VAL A 48 6.92 -1.83 9.29
N SER A 49 5.63 -1.69 9.19
CA SER A 49 4.82 -2.56 8.33
C SER A 49 4.18 -1.70 7.25
N LEU A 50 4.13 -2.20 6.05
CA LEU A 50 3.51 -1.49 4.95
C LEU A 50 2.20 -2.18 4.57
N PHE A 51 1.15 -1.40 4.54
CA PHE A 51 -0.15 -1.91 4.11
C PHE A 51 -0.44 -1.20 2.80
N THR A 52 -0.78 -1.95 1.79
CA THR A 52 -0.94 -1.42 0.44
C THR A 52 -2.29 -1.75 -0.14
N ARG A 53 -2.74 -0.94 -1.07
CA ARG A 53 -3.92 -1.26 -1.84
C ARG A 53 -3.65 -0.85 -3.26
N ARG A 54 -4.10 -1.68 -4.20
CA ARG A 54 -3.90 -1.36 -5.58
C ARG A 54 -4.88 -0.32 -6.00
N VAL A 55 -4.41 0.71 -6.66
CA VAL A 55 -5.26 1.75 -7.15
C VAL A 55 -5.77 1.32 -8.52
N VAL A 56 -7.06 1.06 -8.63
CA VAL A 56 -7.61 0.66 -9.87
C VAL A 56 -8.23 1.86 -10.47
N THR A 57 -7.67 2.34 -11.53
CA THR A 57 -8.20 3.45 -12.19
C THR A 57 -9.19 2.96 -13.15
N GLU A 58 -10.39 3.23 -12.99
CA GLU A 58 -11.35 2.76 -13.80
C GLU A 58 -11.45 3.57 -14.91
N ILE A 59 -10.86 3.44 -15.86
CA ILE A 59 -10.87 4.18 -16.94
C ILE A 59 -11.95 3.94 -17.70
N LYS A 60 -12.70 4.11 -17.65
CA LYS A 60 -13.70 3.84 -18.34
C LYS A 60 -13.66 4.07 -19.54
N LEU A 61 -13.33 3.99 -20.00
CA LEU A 61 -13.27 4.17 -20.90
C LEU A 61 -13.98 4.49 -21.72
N GLU A 62 -14.16 4.97 -21.58
CA GLU A 62 -14.72 5.19 -22.05
C GLU A 62 -14.94 5.29 -22.98
N GLY A 63 -14.79 5.20 -23.18
CA GLY A 63 -14.91 5.17 -23.89
C GLY A 63 -15.21 4.80 -24.55
N ALA A 64 -15.25 4.55 -24.48
CA ALA A 64 -15.35 4.14 -24.97
C ALA A 64 -15.93 3.98 -25.64
N PRO A 65 -16.16 4.02 -26.03
CA PRO A 65 -16.57 3.85 -26.49
C PRO A 65 -16.96 3.80 -26.97
N SER A 66 -17.03 3.86 -26.86
CA SER A 66 -17.08 3.78 -27.11
C SER A 66 -17.18 3.78 -27.41
#